data_690b264ef852121355c3221d8f91f3a9
#
_entry.id   690b264ef852121355c3221d8f91f3a9
#
_cell.length_a   1.000
_cell.length_b   1.000
_cell.length_c   1.000
_cell.angle_alpha   90.00
_cell.angle_beta   90.00
_cell.angle_gamma   90.00
#
_symmetry.space_group_name_H-M   'P 1'
#
loop_
_entity.id
_entity.type
_entity.pdbx_description
1 polymer ?
#
loop_
_entity_poly.entity_id
_entity_poly.type
_entity_poly.pdbx_seq_one_letter_code
_entity_poly.pdbx_strand_id
1 'polypeptide(L)'
;SGAAGKGLLVDRIATLLKKDAPEYSIDAGGDIFVGGAAERIGLEHPQDQTRAIGVATLQDQALCGSSSNRRAWSDTLHHIVDARTNTPVSHVVASWAVASSAMRADMASTALFFLSPRIVESIIQKCESIVMYDDGKLQYAVSKEIELYV
;
A
#
# COMPACT_ATOMS: atom_id res chain seq x y z
N SER A 1 8.91 -6.05 -13.03
CA SER A 1 7.47 -5.70 -13.16
C SER A 1 6.69 -5.85 -11.85
N GLY A 2 7.35 -6.19 -10.73
CA GLY A 2 6.68 -6.45 -9.45
C GLY A 2 6.03 -5.23 -8.81
N ALA A 3 6.73 -4.10 -8.81
CA ALA A 3 6.34 -2.91 -8.04
C ALA A 3 5.29 -1.98 -8.71
N ALA A 4 4.76 -2.32 -9.86
CA ALA A 4 3.74 -1.51 -10.54
C ALA A 4 2.83 -2.34 -11.46
N GLY A 5 3.18 -3.60 -11.71
CA GLY A 5 2.48 -4.42 -12.70
C GLY A 5 1.10 -4.84 -12.24
N LYS A 6 0.96 -5.15 -10.97
CA LYS A 6 -0.31 -5.54 -10.34
C LYS A 6 -1.24 -4.34 -10.25
N GLY A 7 -0.75 -3.20 -9.77
CA GLY A 7 -1.51 -1.96 -9.73
C GLY A 7 -1.98 -1.48 -11.11
N LEU A 8 -1.14 -1.60 -12.15
CA LEU A 8 -1.54 -1.28 -13.51
C LEU A 8 -2.70 -2.17 -14.01
N LEU A 9 -2.69 -3.46 -13.67
CA LEU A 9 -3.78 -4.36 -14.02
C LEU A 9 -5.08 -3.95 -13.32
N VAL A 10 -5.02 -3.62 -12.04
CA VAL A 10 -6.16 -3.11 -11.27
C VAL A 10 -6.74 -1.85 -11.91
N ASP A 11 -5.89 -0.88 -12.30
CA ASP A 11 -6.34 0.35 -12.97
C ASP A 11 -7.04 0.08 -14.32
N ARG A 12 -6.57 -0.89 -15.08
CA ARG A 12 -7.22 -1.31 -16.34
C ARG A 12 -8.59 -1.93 -16.10
N ILE A 13 -8.71 -2.80 -15.09
CA ILE A 13 -9.99 -3.40 -14.70
C ILE A 13 -10.95 -2.31 -14.21
N ALA A 14 -10.49 -1.38 -13.36
CA ALA A 14 -11.28 -0.25 -12.88
C ALA A 14 -11.82 0.60 -14.04
N THR A 15 -10.99 0.86 -15.06
CA THR A 15 -11.40 1.61 -16.26
C THR A 15 -12.51 0.90 -17.05
N LEU A 16 -12.49 -0.43 -17.09
CA LEU A 16 -13.53 -1.22 -17.73
C LEU A 16 -14.83 -1.21 -16.92
N LEU A 17 -14.73 -1.48 -15.61
CA LEU A 17 -15.89 -1.54 -14.72
C LEU A 17 -16.64 -0.21 -14.61
N LYS A 18 -15.92 0.91 -14.62
CA LYS A 18 -16.51 2.26 -14.54
C LYS A 18 -17.57 2.53 -15.61
N LYS A 19 -17.56 1.81 -16.73
CA LYS A 19 -18.55 1.97 -17.81
C LYS A 19 -19.88 1.31 -17.51
N ASP A 20 -19.87 0.22 -16.76
CA ASP A 20 -21.00 -0.67 -16.59
C ASP A 20 -21.48 -0.73 -15.12
N ALA A 21 -20.66 -0.31 -14.17
CA ALA A 21 -20.97 -0.31 -12.75
C ALA A 21 -20.76 1.07 -12.12
N PRO A 22 -21.79 1.67 -11.49
CA PRO A 22 -21.62 2.96 -10.79
C PRO A 22 -20.77 2.84 -9.51
N GLU A 23 -20.75 1.68 -8.90
CA GLU A 23 -20.02 1.37 -7.67
C GLU A 23 -19.35 0.00 -7.82
N TYR A 24 -18.08 -0.08 -7.47
CA TYR A 24 -17.31 -1.33 -7.51
C TYR A 24 -16.07 -1.25 -6.63
N SER A 25 -15.62 -2.39 -6.15
CA SER A 25 -14.30 -2.55 -5.58
C SER A 25 -13.55 -3.71 -6.25
N ILE A 26 -12.23 -3.58 -6.31
CA ILE A 26 -11.31 -4.57 -6.87
C ILE A 26 -10.28 -4.86 -5.79
N ASP A 27 -10.12 -6.13 -5.43
CA ASP A 27 -9.03 -6.59 -4.55
C ASP A 27 -8.17 -7.59 -5.32
N ALA A 28 -6.91 -7.24 -5.51
CA ALA A 28 -5.90 -8.08 -6.16
C ALA A 28 -4.83 -8.55 -5.14
N GLY A 29 -5.29 -9.02 -3.98
CA GLY A 29 -4.40 -9.53 -2.93
C GLY A 29 -3.62 -8.43 -2.23
N GLY A 30 -4.32 -7.41 -1.75
CA GLY A 30 -3.79 -6.26 -1.00
C GLY A 30 -3.52 -5.02 -1.85
N ASP A 31 -3.81 -5.06 -3.15
CA ASP A 31 -3.97 -3.87 -3.99
C ASP A 31 -5.46 -3.71 -4.25
N ILE A 32 -6.05 -2.72 -3.59
CA ILE A 32 -7.49 -2.48 -3.58
C ILE A 32 -7.77 -1.17 -4.32
N PHE A 33 -8.77 -1.16 -5.20
CA PHE A 33 -9.32 0.05 -5.80
C PHE A 33 -10.82 0.12 -5.51
N VAL A 34 -11.27 1.27 -5.05
CA VAL A 34 -12.69 1.57 -4.80
C VAL A 34 -13.16 2.63 -5.78
N GLY A 35 -14.19 2.33 -6.56
CA GLY A 35 -14.80 3.24 -7.51
C GLY A 35 -16.26 3.56 -7.16
N GLY A 36 -16.65 4.83 -7.27
CA GLY A 36 -18.00 5.32 -7.01
C GLY A 36 -18.24 5.66 -5.54
N ALA A 37 -18.98 4.84 -4.78
CA ALA A 37 -19.25 5.10 -3.37
C ALA A 37 -18.00 4.92 -2.50
N ALA A 38 -17.96 5.65 -1.39
CA ALA A 38 -16.86 5.52 -0.42
C ALA A 38 -16.96 4.21 0.37
N GLU A 39 -15.85 3.50 0.50
CA GLU A 39 -15.71 2.29 1.31
C GLU A 39 -14.63 2.45 2.38
N ARG A 40 -14.82 1.80 3.52
CA ARG A 40 -13.86 1.74 4.61
C ARG A 40 -13.03 0.46 4.50
N ILE A 41 -11.73 0.60 4.31
CA ILE A 41 -10.79 -0.52 4.13
C ILE A 41 -9.82 -0.58 5.31
N GLY A 42 -9.76 -1.74 5.96
CA GLY A 42 -8.81 -1.98 7.06
C GLY A 42 -7.36 -2.04 6.57
N LEU A 43 -6.47 -1.41 7.31
CA LEU A 43 -5.02 -1.55 7.14
C LEU A 43 -4.56 -2.76 7.96
N GLU A 44 -4.42 -3.92 7.33
CA GLU A 44 -4.11 -5.20 7.99
C GLU A 44 -2.76 -5.14 8.71
N HIS A 45 -2.72 -5.60 9.97
CA HIS A 45 -1.48 -5.68 10.72
C HIS A 45 -0.56 -6.76 10.13
N PRO A 46 0.73 -6.46 9.82
CA PRO A 46 1.59 -7.38 9.06
C PRO A 46 1.89 -8.72 9.75
N GLN A 47 1.79 -8.77 11.07
CA GLN A 47 2.08 -9.97 11.87
C GLN A 47 0.82 -10.63 12.47
N ASP A 48 -0.35 -10.01 12.33
CA ASP A 48 -1.60 -10.54 12.88
C ASP A 48 -2.78 -10.13 11.97
N GLN A 49 -3.18 -11.02 11.11
CA GLN A 49 -4.27 -10.81 10.13
C GLN A 49 -5.65 -10.60 10.78
N THR A 50 -5.79 -10.85 12.09
CA THR A 50 -7.02 -10.58 12.83
C THR A 50 -7.13 -9.13 13.31
N ARG A 51 -6.06 -8.35 13.16
CA ARG A 51 -5.94 -6.96 13.62
C ARG A 51 -5.73 -6.01 12.45
N ALA A 52 -6.22 -4.78 12.63
CA ALA A 52 -5.90 -3.65 11.76
C ALA A 52 -5.12 -2.59 12.56
N ILE A 53 -4.20 -1.91 11.90
CA ILE A 53 -3.49 -0.74 12.45
C ILE A 53 -4.24 0.56 12.23
N GLY A 54 -5.29 0.52 11.43
CA GLY A 54 -6.11 1.67 11.07
C GLY A 54 -7.13 1.33 10.00
N VAL A 55 -7.85 2.35 9.55
CA VAL A 55 -8.84 2.27 8.46
C VAL A 55 -8.66 3.44 7.52
N ALA A 56 -8.64 3.16 6.22
CA ALA A 56 -8.70 4.16 5.16
C ALA A 56 -10.11 4.23 4.57
N THR A 57 -10.65 5.43 4.39
CA THR A 57 -11.89 5.65 3.63
C THR A 57 -11.50 6.00 2.19
N LEU A 58 -11.82 5.14 1.26
CA LEU A 58 -11.47 5.28 -0.16
C LEU A 58 -12.69 5.63 -0.99
N GLN A 59 -12.54 6.58 -1.90
CA GLN A 59 -13.52 6.92 -2.94
C GLN A 59 -12.78 7.33 -4.21
N ASP A 60 -12.98 6.60 -5.29
CA ASP A 60 -12.22 6.75 -6.56
C ASP A 60 -10.70 6.73 -6.34
N GLN A 61 -10.25 5.87 -5.44
CA GLN A 61 -8.87 5.77 -5.00
C GLN A 61 -8.46 4.31 -4.82
N ALA A 62 -7.15 4.09 -4.77
CA ALA A 62 -6.55 2.81 -4.48
C ALA A 62 -5.74 2.84 -3.18
N LEU A 63 -5.77 1.72 -2.46
CA LEU A 63 -4.88 1.39 -1.35
C LEU A 63 -4.04 0.18 -1.77
N CYS A 64 -2.72 0.28 -1.65
CA CYS A 64 -1.81 -0.84 -1.84
C CYS A 64 -0.94 -1.04 -0.59
N GLY A 65 -0.79 -2.30 -0.20
CA GLY A 65 0.02 -2.71 0.93
C GLY A 65 1.19 -3.60 0.50
N SER A 66 2.39 -3.29 1.00
CA SER A 66 3.59 -4.11 0.86
C SER A 66 4.09 -4.57 2.23
N SER A 67 4.50 -5.82 2.34
CA SER A 67 4.98 -6.39 3.59
C SER A 67 6.14 -7.35 3.33
N SER A 68 7.15 -7.32 4.20
CA SER A 68 8.30 -8.23 4.13
C SER A 68 7.88 -9.68 4.38
N ASN A 69 6.84 -9.93 5.17
CA ASN A 69 6.41 -11.27 5.58
C ASN A 69 5.59 -12.03 4.53
N ARG A 70 4.93 -11.36 3.59
CA ARG A 70 4.06 -12.02 2.59
C ARG A 70 4.79 -12.97 1.63
N ARG A 71 6.11 -12.83 1.45
CA ARG A 71 6.96 -13.67 0.60
C ARG A 71 8.34 -13.86 1.24
N ALA A 72 8.36 -14.25 2.50
CA ALA A 72 9.59 -14.63 3.17
C ALA A 72 9.94 -16.09 2.84
N TRP A 73 11.19 -16.36 2.45
CA TRP A 73 11.72 -17.73 2.26
C TRP A 73 12.44 -18.23 3.50
N SER A 74 12.76 -17.33 4.43
CA SER A 74 13.29 -17.61 5.78
C SER A 74 13.10 -16.39 6.65
N ASP A 75 13.44 -16.48 7.95
CA ASP A 75 13.34 -15.38 8.91
C ASP A 75 14.18 -14.14 8.53
N THR A 76 15.14 -14.31 7.61
CA THR A 76 16.07 -13.25 7.19
C THR A 76 16.02 -12.94 5.68
N LEU A 77 15.29 -13.72 4.88
CA LEU A 77 15.26 -13.60 3.43
C LEU A 77 13.84 -13.33 2.92
N HIS A 78 13.61 -12.11 2.45
CA HIS A 78 12.38 -11.70 1.79
C HIS A 78 12.67 -10.99 0.47
N HIS A 79 11.62 -10.77 -0.35
CA HIS A 79 11.73 -10.30 -1.72
C HIS A 79 12.09 -8.82 -1.90
N ILE A 80 12.10 -8.02 -0.82
CA ILE A 80 12.43 -6.58 -0.88
C ILE A 80 13.91 -6.41 -0.54
N VAL A 81 14.71 -6.26 -1.60
CA VAL A 81 16.18 -6.19 -1.51
C VAL A 81 16.64 -4.79 -1.92
N ASP A 82 17.50 -4.17 -1.13
CA ASP A 82 18.17 -2.93 -1.50
C ASP A 82 19.26 -3.24 -2.54
N ALA A 83 19.07 -2.79 -3.77
CA ALA A 83 20.00 -3.04 -4.88
C ALA A 83 21.39 -2.41 -4.68
N ARG A 84 21.54 -1.46 -3.75
CA ARG A 84 22.83 -0.83 -3.44
C ARG A 84 23.70 -1.71 -2.54
N THR A 85 23.06 -2.45 -1.63
CA THR A 85 23.72 -3.30 -0.63
C THR A 85 23.61 -4.78 -0.95
N ASN A 86 22.71 -5.16 -1.86
CA ASN A 86 22.31 -6.55 -2.15
C ASN A 86 21.82 -7.32 -0.92
N THR A 87 21.26 -6.60 0.08
CA THR A 87 20.74 -7.19 1.30
C THR A 87 19.24 -6.88 1.44
N PRO A 88 18.45 -7.75 2.07
CA PRO A 88 17.07 -7.47 2.40
C PRO A 88 16.96 -6.24 3.32
N VAL A 89 15.92 -5.43 3.13
CA VAL A 89 15.62 -4.28 3.99
C VAL A 89 15.07 -4.80 5.32
N SER A 90 15.76 -4.56 6.44
CA SER A 90 15.42 -5.16 7.73
C SER A 90 14.56 -4.29 8.64
N HIS A 91 14.57 -2.96 8.46
CA HIS A 91 13.92 -2.05 9.40
C HIS A 91 12.44 -1.78 9.12
N VAL A 92 11.99 -1.94 7.87
CA VAL A 92 10.59 -1.75 7.48
C VAL A 92 9.91 -3.10 7.36
N VAL A 93 8.86 -3.32 8.14
CA VAL A 93 8.09 -4.58 8.13
C VAL A 93 6.87 -4.51 7.23
N ALA A 94 6.26 -3.33 7.09
CA ALA A 94 5.13 -3.11 6.20
C ALA A 94 5.00 -1.63 5.81
N SER A 95 4.32 -1.40 4.71
CA SER A 95 3.97 -0.07 4.23
C SER A 95 2.62 -0.10 3.52
N TRP A 96 1.92 1.04 3.58
CA TRP A 96 0.66 1.24 2.88
C TRP A 96 0.70 2.58 2.16
N ALA A 97 0.08 2.64 1.00
CA ALA A 97 -0.04 3.88 0.24
C ALA A 97 -1.43 4.01 -0.36
N VAL A 98 -2.01 5.22 -0.28
CA VAL A 98 -3.26 5.57 -0.93
C VAL A 98 -2.97 6.60 -2.02
N ALA A 99 -3.50 6.36 -3.22
CA ALA A 99 -3.33 7.25 -4.36
C ALA A 99 -4.56 7.18 -5.29
N SER A 100 -4.61 8.09 -6.27
CA SER A 100 -5.68 8.13 -7.26
C SER A 100 -5.67 6.98 -8.28
N SER A 101 -4.62 6.15 -8.29
CA SER A 101 -4.53 4.95 -9.12
C SER A 101 -3.77 3.84 -8.37
N ALA A 102 -4.13 2.59 -8.66
CA ALA A 102 -3.51 1.44 -8.03
C ALA A 102 -2.03 1.29 -8.43
N MET A 103 -1.67 1.63 -9.67
CA MET A 103 -0.27 1.62 -10.09
C MET A 103 0.58 2.59 -9.23
N ARG A 104 0.09 3.81 -8.96
CA ARG A 104 0.81 4.79 -8.13
C ARG A 104 0.90 4.35 -6.68
N ALA A 105 -0.18 3.79 -6.13
CA ALA A 105 -0.20 3.26 -4.77
C ALA A 105 0.75 2.05 -4.62
N ASP A 106 0.78 1.11 -5.58
CA ASP A 106 1.68 -0.06 -5.61
C ASP A 106 3.16 0.37 -5.68
N MET A 107 3.48 1.33 -6.57
CA MET A 107 4.82 1.92 -6.64
C MET A 107 5.21 2.61 -5.34
N ALA A 108 4.30 3.39 -4.74
CA ALA A 108 4.56 4.12 -3.50
C ALA A 108 4.79 3.16 -2.34
N SER A 109 3.91 2.16 -2.13
CA SER A 109 4.07 1.19 -1.05
C SER A 109 5.40 0.44 -1.13
N THR A 110 5.86 0.08 -2.33
CA THR A 110 7.19 -0.52 -2.52
C THR A 110 8.33 0.47 -2.23
N ALA A 111 8.21 1.72 -2.71
CA ALA A 111 9.24 2.74 -2.50
C ALA A 111 9.45 3.11 -1.02
N LEU A 112 8.40 2.99 -0.19
CA LEU A 112 8.44 3.26 1.25
C LEU A 112 9.36 2.33 2.05
N PHE A 113 9.79 1.21 1.48
CA PHE A 113 10.85 0.39 2.08
C PHE A 113 12.24 1.05 2.00
N PHE A 114 12.43 2.03 1.12
CA PHE A 114 13.70 2.68 0.84
C PHE A 114 13.69 4.18 1.09
N LEU A 115 12.51 4.80 1.10
CA LEU A 115 12.31 6.25 1.16
C LEU A 115 11.31 6.61 2.26
N SER A 116 11.51 7.75 2.90
CA SER A 116 10.55 8.25 3.89
C SER A 116 9.23 8.69 3.24
N PRO A 117 8.10 8.69 3.98
CA PRO A 117 6.79 9.18 3.51
C PRO A 117 6.86 10.55 2.81
N ARG A 118 7.59 11.50 3.38
CA ARG A 118 7.77 12.85 2.80
C ARG A 118 8.45 12.84 1.43
N ILE A 119 9.43 11.96 1.22
CA ILE A 119 10.12 11.84 -0.07
C ILE A 119 9.17 11.20 -1.09
N VAL A 120 8.47 10.13 -0.70
CA VAL A 120 7.50 9.47 -1.59
C VAL A 120 6.38 10.44 -2.00
N GLU A 121 5.82 11.23 -1.08
CA GLU A 121 4.82 12.26 -1.37
C GLU A 121 5.35 13.33 -2.34
N SER A 122 6.62 13.73 -2.23
CA SER A 122 7.23 14.70 -3.14
C SER A 122 7.38 14.19 -4.57
N ILE A 123 7.56 12.87 -4.73
CA ILE A 123 7.72 12.21 -6.04
C ILE A 123 6.35 11.80 -6.61
N ILE A 124 5.50 11.21 -5.77
CA ILE A 124 4.16 10.75 -6.14
C ILE A 124 3.14 11.71 -5.50
N GLN A 125 2.83 12.77 -6.21
CA GLN A 125 1.90 13.80 -5.73
C GLN A 125 0.53 13.21 -5.34
N LYS A 126 -0.08 13.74 -4.27
CA LYS A 126 -1.36 13.28 -3.71
C LYS A 126 -1.34 11.79 -3.35
N CYS A 127 -0.23 11.34 -2.79
CA CYS A 127 -0.08 10.02 -2.23
C CYS A 127 -0.04 10.13 -0.70
N GLU A 128 -0.92 9.41 -0.03
CA GLU A 128 -0.86 9.22 1.41
C GLU A 128 -0.06 7.96 1.71
N SER A 129 0.73 7.96 2.76
CA SER A 129 1.66 6.88 3.03
C SER A 129 1.87 6.61 4.51
N ILE A 130 2.02 5.33 4.83
CA ILE A 130 2.26 4.81 6.17
C ILE A 130 3.38 3.77 6.08
N VAL A 131 4.32 3.83 7.00
CA VAL A 131 5.40 2.86 7.17
C VAL A 131 5.36 2.33 8.59
N MET A 132 5.45 1.01 8.74
CA MET A 132 5.62 0.34 10.03
C MET A 132 7.03 -0.22 10.12
N TYR A 133 7.70 0.10 11.22
CA TYR A 133 9.03 -0.37 11.51
C TYR A 133 9.02 -1.63 12.40
N ASP A 134 10.16 -2.31 12.49
CA ASP A 134 10.36 -3.53 13.29
C ASP A 134 10.17 -3.31 14.79
N ASP A 135 10.36 -2.08 15.29
CA ASP A 135 10.07 -1.67 16.67
C ASP A 135 8.59 -1.31 16.93
N GLY A 136 7.73 -1.50 15.92
CA GLY A 136 6.29 -1.21 15.98
C GLY A 136 5.92 0.25 15.76
N LYS A 137 6.89 1.14 15.60
CA LYS A 137 6.59 2.56 15.32
C LYS A 137 6.02 2.75 13.94
N LEU A 138 5.12 3.75 13.83
CA LEU A 138 4.57 4.21 12.56
C LEU A 138 5.17 5.57 12.19
N GLN A 139 5.54 5.71 10.92
CA GLN A 139 5.79 7.00 10.28
C GLN A 139 4.80 7.18 9.15
N TYR A 140 4.12 8.33 9.10
CA TYR A 140 3.05 8.53 8.13
C TYR A 140 2.94 9.98 7.64
N ALA A 141 2.35 10.13 6.46
CA ALA A 141 1.86 11.37 5.89
C ALA A 141 0.46 11.09 5.34
N VAL A 142 -0.56 11.36 6.14
CA VAL A 142 -1.96 11.01 5.87
C VAL A 142 -2.90 12.17 6.13
N SER A 143 -4.05 12.16 5.45
CA SER A 143 -5.17 13.06 5.68
C SER A 143 -6.14 12.50 6.74
N LYS A 144 -7.25 13.19 6.93
CA LYS A 144 -8.33 12.78 7.85
C LYS A 144 -9.12 11.54 7.37
N GLU A 145 -8.96 11.13 6.12
CA GLU A 145 -9.60 9.95 5.56
C GLU A 145 -8.94 8.65 6.04
N ILE A 146 -7.77 8.75 6.69
CA ILE A 146 -7.09 7.61 7.31
C ILE A 146 -7.06 7.79 8.82
N GLU A 147 -7.71 6.87 9.52
CA GLU A 147 -7.73 6.75 10.98
C GLU A 147 -6.71 5.68 11.40
N LEU A 148 -5.71 6.04 12.19
CA LEU A 148 -4.73 5.10 12.74
C LEU A 148 -5.05 4.77 14.20
N TYR A 149 -4.91 3.50 14.56
CA TYR A 149 -5.13 2.97 15.92
C TYR A 149 -3.79 2.93 16.69
N VAL A 150 -3.23 4.10 16.99
CA VAL A 150 -1.94 4.30 17.66
C VAL A 150 -2.13 4.82 19.08
#